data_907c50f2b6339fc3062ad7b2dd8adb93
#
_entry.id   907c50f2b6339fc3062ad7b2dd8adb93
#
_cell.length_a   1.000
_cell.length_b   1.000
_cell.length_c   1.000
_cell.angle_alpha   90.00
_cell.angle_beta   90.00
_cell.angle_gamma   90.00
#
_symmetry.space_group_name_H-M   'P 1'
#
loop_
_entity.id
_entity.type
_entity.pdbx_description
1 polymer ?
#
loop_
_entity_poly.entity_id
_entity_poly.type
_entity_poly.pdbx_seq_one_letter_code
_entity_poly.pdbx_strand_id
1 'polypeptide(L)'
;PHFGMVAHAEEFSKNSDSFSLQDAVKFAKLSKDNGTWLSPTLTAMVWIANQTHSIDSIKNSPTLTYVHPLLQSKWLTANNYAKNASPANETYFDNMVQFHFQLVKEFKNAGVPIVAGTDAGVSGVVAGFSLHDELGLLVQAGLTAQEALNSATLLSAQWLGIDKQIGSI
;
A
#
# COMPACT_ATOMS: atom_id res chain seq x y z
N PRO A 1 19.23 -14.23 -2.36
CA PRO A 1 19.30 -13.13 -1.38
C PRO A 1 18.02 -13.15 -0.54
N HIS A 2 18.19 -13.20 0.78
CA HIS A 2 17.05 -13.09 1.69
C HIS A 2 16.73 -11.60 1.85
N PHE A 3 15.59 -11.17 1.35
CA PHE A 3 15.07 -9.82 1.63
C PHE A 3 14.38 -9.84 2.99
N GLY A 4 14.74 -8.94 3.88
CA GLY A 4 14.10 -8.82 5.18
C GLY A 4 12.65 -8.36 5.06
N MET A 5 12.36 -7.43 4.14
CA MET A 5 11.03 -6.89 3.85
C MET A 5 10.88 -6.59 2.36
N VAL A 6 9.71 -6.82 1.82
CA VAL A 6 9.28 -6.27 0.52
C VAL A 6 8.41 -5.06 0.80
N ALA A 7 8.85 -3.90 0.30
CA ALA A 7 8.03 -2.70 0.20
C ALA A 7 7.25 -2.75 -1.11
N HIS A 8 6.01 -2.29 -1.06
CA HIS A 8 5.04 -2.24 -2.15
C HIS A 8 4.53 -3.63 -2.58
N ALA A 9 3.22 -3.85 -2.43
CA ALA A 9 2.53 -5.04 -2.95
C ALA A 9 2.69 -5.18 -4.47
N GLU A 10 2.96 -4.07 -5.16
CA GLU A 10 3.25 -4.01 -6.60
C GLU A 10 4.40 -4.92 -7.02
N GLU A 11 5.41 -5.13 -6.18
CA GLU A 11 6.53 -6.01 -6.51
C GLU A 11 6.09 -7.46 -6.76
N PHE A 12 5.02 -7.89 -6.10
CA PHE A 12 4.40 -9.20 -6.36
C PHE A 12 3.56 -9.19 -7.63
N SER A 13 2.88 -8.08 -7.94
CA SER A 13 2.10 -7.91 -9.17
C SER A 13 2.97 -8.06 -10.42
N LYS A 14 4.20 -7.59 -10.38
CA LYS A 14 5.18 -7.73 -11.49
C LYS A 14 5.54 -9.19 -11.80
N ASN A 15 5.23 -10.10 -10.89
CA ASN A 15 5.51 -11.54 -10.99
C ASN A 15 4.24 -12.38 -11.07
N SER A 16 3.09 -11.77 -11.33
CA SER A 16 1.79 -12.41 -11.54
C SER A 16 1.24 -12.04 -12.92
N ASP A 17 1.00 -13.05 -13.76
CA ASP A 17 0.48 -12.81 -15.11
C ASP A 17 -1.02 -12.49 -15.14
N SER A 18 -1.75 -12.84 -14.09
CA SER A 18 -3.22 -12.77 -14.07
C SER A 18 -3.83 -12.20 -12.79
N PHE A 19 -3.01 -11.73 -11.86
CA PHE A 19 -3.46 -11.27 -10.54
C PHE A 19 -4.32 -12.31 -9.80
N SER A 20 -3.90 -13.58 -9.89
CA SER A 20 -4.70 -14.70 -9.38
C SER A 20 -4.57 -14.90 -7.88
N LEU A 21 -5.61 -15.47 -7.27
CA LEU A 21 -5.55 -15.91 -5.86
C LEU A 21 -4.44 -16.93 -5.63
N GLN A 22 -4.19 -17.81 -6.61
CA GLN A 22 -3.11 -18.81 -6.52
C GLN A 22 -1.75 -18.14 -6.40
N ASP A 23 -1.51 -17.05 -7.13
CA ASP A 23 -0.27 -16.27 -7.02
C ASP A 23 -0.17 -15.60 -5.65
N ALA A 24 -1.25 -15.01 -5.13
CA ALA A 24 -1.26 -14.42 -3.79
C ALA A 24 -0.89 -15.46 -2.70
N VAL A 25 -1.47 -16.65 -2.76
CA VAL A 25 -1.17 -17.76 -1.83
C VAL A 25 0.30 -18.22 -1.99
N LYS A 26 0.78 -18.37 -3.23
CA LYS A 26 2.17 -18.74 -3.51
C LYS A 26 3.15 -17.72 -2.94
N PHE A 27 2.91 -16.43 -3.14
CA PHE A 27 3.77 -15.36 -2.64
C PHE A 27 3.75 -15.27 -1.12
N ALA A 28 2.58 -15.43 -0.50
CA ALA A 28 2.45 -15.46 0.95
C ALA A 28 3.26 -16.62 1.56
N LYS A 29 3.14 -17.83 0.98
CA LYS A 29 3.93 -18.99 1.42
C LYS A 29 5.43 -18.75 1.24
N LEU A 30 5.85 -18.27 0.08
CA LEU A 30 7.27 -17.98 -0.20
C LEU A 30 7.84 -16.96 0.79
N SER A 31 7.10 -15.90 1.09
CA SER A 31 7.51 -14.88 2.05
C SER A 31 7.61 -15.47 3.47
N LYS A 32 6.65 -16.29 3.87
CA LYS A 32 6.67 -16.99 5.17
C LYS A 32 7.88 -17.89 5.31
N ASP A 33 8.13 -18.74 4.30
CA ASP A 33 9.22 -19.73 4.30
C ASP A 33 10.61 -19.04 4.36
N ASN A 34 10.72 -17.80 3.88
CA ASN A 34 11.96 -17.02 3.89
C ASN A 34 12.03 -15.96 5.02
N GLY A 35 11.04 -15.86 5.90
CA GLY A 35 11.01 -14.86 6.96
C GLY A 35 10.92 -13.42 6.43
N THR A 36 10.39 -13.23 5.23
CA THR A 36 10.25 -11.93 4.59
C THR A 36 8.99 -11.22 5.07
N TRP A 37 9.11 -9.98 5.50
CA TRP A 37 7.99 -9.11 5.92
C TRP A 37 7.38 -8.39 4.72
N LEU A 38 6.19 -7.83 4.89
CA LEU A 38 5.51 -7.02 3.86
C LEU A 38 5.21 -5.61 4.40
N SER A 39 5.53 -4.58 3.60
CA SER A 39 4.96 -3.24 3.73
C SER A 39 4.15 -2.93 2.46
N PRO A 40 2.82 -3.15 2.44
CA PRO A 40 2.06 -3.23 1.19
C PRO A 40 1.85 -1.90 0.49
N THR A 41 1.80 -0.77 1.21
CA THR A 41 1.55 0.58 0.69
C THR A 41 0.28 0.66 -0.18
N LEU A 42 -0.82 0.09 0.32
CA LEU A 42 -2.11 0.04 -0.38
C LEU A 42 -2.59 1.45 -0.76
N THR A 43 -2.38 2.42 0.14
CA THR A 43 -2.78 3.81 -0.08
C THR A 43 -2.17 4.37 -1.37
N ALA A 44 -0.89 4.13 -1.63
CA ALA A 44 -0.25 4.61 -2.86
C ALA A 44 -0.93 4.02 -4.09
N MET A 45 -1.21 2.73 -4.11
CA MET A 45 -1.80 2.05 -5.26
C MET A 45 -3.26 2.46 -5.49
N VAL A 46 -4.03 2.65 -4.42
CA VAL A 46 -5.41 3.19 -4.52
C VAL A 46 -5.38 4.61 -5.10
N TRP A 47 -4.46 5.47 -4.66
CA TRP A 47 -4.32 6.81 -5.21
C TRP A 47 -3.88 6.80 -6.69
N ILE A 48 -3.00 5.88 -7.09
CA ILE A 48 -2.61 5.70 -8.50
C ILE A 48 -3.81 5.26 -9.33
N ALA A 49 -4.57 4.25 -8.90
CA ALA A 49 -5.75 3.78 -9.59
C ALA A 49 -6.81 4.90 -9.74
N ASN A 50 -7.11 5.61 -8.66
CA ASN A 50 -8.06 6.73 -8.71
C ASN A 50 -7.66 7.81 -9.73
N GLN A 51 -6.39 8.08 -9.89
CA GLN A 51 -5.89 9.05 -10.86
C GLN A 51 -6.06 8.59 -12.32
N THR A 52 -6.03 7.29 -12.58
CA THR A 52 -6.28 6.78 -13.94
C THR A 52 -7.72 7.02 -14.38
N HIS A 53 -8.67 7.11 -13.44
CA HIS A 53 -10.06 7.51 -13.72
C HIS A 53 -10.21 9.03 -13.86
N SER A 54 -9.64 9.81 -12.95
CA SER A 54 -9.70 11.27 -13.02
C SER A 54 -8.66 11.97 -12.14
N ILE A 55 -8.07 13.05 -12.65
CA ILE A 55 -7.24 13.97 -11.86
C ILE A 55 -8.05 14.66 -10.74
N ASP A 56 -9.36 14.68 -10.84
CA ASP A 56 -10.23 15.31 -9.85
C ASP A 56 -10.17 14.60 -8.49
N SER A 57 -9.72 13.35 -8.45
CA SER A 57 -9.39 12.64 -7.22
C SER A 57 -8.37 13.42 -6.36
N ILE A 58 -7.34 14.01 -6.98
CA ILE A 58 -6.36 14.85 -6.30
C ILE A 58 -6.92 16.25 -6.04
N LYS A 59 -7.51 16.90 -7.06
CA LYS A 59 -8.01 18.28 -6.96
C LYS A 59 -9.01 18.47 -5.82
N ASN A 60 -9.89 17.47 -5.62
CA ASN A 60 -10.96 17.53 -4.64
C ASN A 60 -10.55 16.93 -3.28
N SER A 61 -9.30 16.50 -3.13
CA SER A 61 -8.82 15.97 -1.85
C SER A 61 -8.75 17.08 -0.81
N PRO A 62 -9.44 16.94 0.34
CA PRO A 62 -9.38 17.93 1.41
C PRO A 62 -7.98 18.05 2.02
N THR A 63 -7.16 17.01 1.88
CA THR A 63 -5.79 17.01 2.41
C THR A 63 -4.79 17.73 1.52
N LEU A 64 -5.17 18.08 0.28
CA LEU A 64 -4.30 18.81 -0.64
C LEU A 64 -3.84 20.16 -0.07
N THR A 65 -4.67 20.82 0.75
CA THR A 65 -4.35 22.10 1.38
C THR A 65 -3.14 22.05 2.32
N TYR A 66 -2.78 20.86 2.80
CA TYR A 66 -1.60 20.65 3.67
C TYR A 66 -0.31 20.38 2.88
N VAL A 67 -0.41 20.29 1.57
CA VAL A 67 0.74 20.04 0.69
C VAL A 67 1.34 21.38 0.26
N HIS A 68 2.67 21.46 0.20
CA HIS A 68 3.33 22.69 -0.26
C HIS A 68 2.89 23.09 -1.69
N PRO A 69 2.59 24.37 -1.98
CA PRO A 69 2.01 24.80 -3.26
C PRO A 69 2.79 24.34 -4.51
N LEU A 70 4.12 24.32 -4.46
CA LEU A 70 4.94 23.83 -5.58
C LEU A 70 4.70 22.33 -5.84
N LEU A 71 4.50 21.55 -4.79
CA LEU A 71 4.21 20.11 -4.91
C LEU A 71 2.79 19.88 -5.40
N GLN A 72 1.81 20.68 -4.91
CA GLN A 72 0.44 20.66 -5.44
C GLN A 72 0.45 20.91 -6.95
N SER A 73 1.12 21.98 -7.40
CA SER A 73 1.25 22.31 -8.82
C SER A 73 1.87 21.15 -9.60
N LYS A 74 2.93 20.54 -9.08
CA LYS A 74 3.59 19.40 -9.71
C LYS A 74 2.66 18.20 -9.85
N TRP A 75 1.91 17.86 -8.81
CA TRP A 75 0.94 16.77 -8.83
C TRP A 75 -0.18 17.00 -9.83
N LEU A 76 -0.69 18.22 -9.90
CA LEU A 76 -1.82 18.56 -10.78
C LEU A 76 -1.42 18.71 -12.26
N THR A 77 -0.16 19.00 -12.57
CA THR A 77 0.26 19.32 -13.94
C THR A 77 1.22 18.32 -14.56
N ALA A 78 2.12 17.75 -13.79
CA ALA A 78 3.23 16.97 -14.34
C ALA A 78 3.33 15.55 -13.79
N ASN A 79 3.21 15.38 -12.49
CA ASN A 79 3.51 14.14 -11.80
C ASN A 79 2.24 13.46 -11.31
N ASN A 80 1.44 12.97 -12.25
CA ASN A 80 0.22 12.21 -11.97
C ASN A 80 -0.03 11.14 -13.03
N TYR A 81 -0.85 10.16 -12.68
CA TYR A 81 -1.19 9.02 -13.54
C TYR A 81 -2.38 9.29 -14.48
N ALA A 82 -3.13 10.38 -14.27
CA ALA A 82 -4.23 10.77 -15.13
C ALA A 82 -3.81 11.04 -16.58
N LYS A 83 -2.55 11.37 -16.82
CA LYS A 83 -1.99 11.56 -18.16
C LYS A 83 -2.01 10.30 -19.03
N ASN A 84 -1.99 9.15 -18.38
CA ASN A 84 -2.03 7.84 -19.03
C ASN A 84 -3.42 7.19 -18.90
N ALA A 85 -4.44 7.97 -18.57
CA ALA A 85 -5.82 7.48 -18.44
C ALA A 85 -6.29 6.86 -19.75
N SER A 86 -6.78 5.63 -19.65
CA SER A 86 -7.42 4.90 -20.74
C SER A 86 -8.25 3.77 -20.12
N PRO A 87 -9.33 3.29 -20.77
CA PRO A 87 -10.12 2.18 -20.23
C PRO A 87 -9.29 0.92 -19.90
N ALA A 88 -8.23 0.67 -20.66
CA ALA A 88 -7.33 -0.45 -20.42
C ALA A 88 -6.50 -0.24 -19.15
N ASN A 89 -5.97 0.96 -18.94
CA ASN A 89 -5.18 1.29 -17.75
C ASN A 89 -6.06 1.36 -16.51
N GLU A 90 -7.26 1.93 -16.60
CA GLU A 90 -8.24 1.91 -15.50
C GLU A 90 -8.50 0.49 -15.03
N THR A 91 -8.89 -0.40 -15.96
CA THR A 91 -9.13 -1.82 -15.67
C THR A 91 -7.89 -2.51 -15.07
N TYR A 92 -6.71 -2.23 -15.62
CA TYR A 92 -5.46 -2.82 -15.12
C TYR A 92 -5.17 -2.42 -13.66
N PHE A 93 -5.24 -1.12 -13.36
CA PHE A 93 -4.94 -0.65 -12.02
C PHE A 93 -6.02 -1.03 -11.00
N ASP A 94 -7.29 -1.07 -11.40
CA ASP A 94 -8.37 -1.55 -10.54
C ASP A 94 -8.17 -3.04 -10.17
N ASN A 95 -7.86 -3.88 -11.15
CA ASN A 95 -7.58 -5.29 -10.93
C ASN A 95 -6.34 -5.49 -10.04
N MET A 96 -5.30 -4.69 -10.25
CA MET A 96 -4.09 -4.74 -9.44
C MET A 96 -4.38 -4.35 -7.98
N VAL A 97 -5.19 -3.32 -7.73
CA VAL A 97 -5.61 -2.95 -6.36
C VAL A 97 -6.37 -4.11 -5.72
N GLN A 98 -7.32 -4.74 -6.42
CA GLN A 98 -8.04 -5.90 -5.90
C GLN A 98 -7.09 -7.06 -5.57
N PHE A 99 -6.11 -7.31 -6.43
CA PHE A 99 -5.08 -8.32 -6.16
C PHE A 99 -4.25 -7.98 -4.92
N HIS A 100 -3.91 -6.71 -4.69
CA HIS A 100 -3.18 -6.29 -3.49
C HIS A 100 -3.98 -6.53 -2.21
N PHE A 101 -5.29 -6.31 -2.22
CA PHE A 101 -6.15 -6.68 -1.10
C PHE A 101 -6.13 -8.19 -0.83
N GLN A 102 -6.23 -9.01 -1.88
CA GLN A 102 -6.10 -10.47 -1.76
C GLN A 102 -4.73 -10.88 -1.24
N LEU A 103 -3.67 -10.28 -1.77
CA LEU A 103 -2.29 -10.54 -1.35
C LEU A 103 -2.12 -10.28 0.16
N VAL A 104 -2.52 -9.10 0.65
CA VAL A 104 -2.46 -8.75 2.07
C VAL A 104 -3.22 -9.76 2.93
N LYS A 105 -4.43 -10.16 2.49
CA LYS A 105 -5.22 -11.17 3.18
C LYS A 105 -4.49 -12.52 3.28
N GLU A 106 -3.89 -12.98 2.18
CA GLU A 106 -3.17 -14.26 2.17
C GLU A 106 -1.86 -14.19 2.96
N PHE A 107 -1.17 -13.05 2.96
CA PHE A 107 -0.01 -12.82 3.82
C PHE A 107 -0.37 -12.89 5.30
N LYS A 108 -1.49 -12.26 5.69
CA LYS A 108 -2.03 -12.40 7.05
C LYS A 108 -2.34 -13.86 7.38
N ASN A 109 -3.07 -14.57 6.50
CA ASN A 109 -3.46 -15.97 6.70
C ASN A 109 -2.24 -16.88 6.86
N ALA A 110 -1.17 -16.62 6.14
CA ALA A 110 0.10 -17.34 6.26
C ALA A 110 0.91 -16.95 7.51
N GLY A 111 0.52 -15.90 8.24
CA GLY A 111 1.24 -15.38 9.39
C GLY A 111 2.55 -14.67 9.01
N VAL A 112 2.58 -14.02 7.86
CA VAL A 112 3.65 -13.10 7.46
C VAL A 112 3.44 -11.77 8.18
N PRO A 113 4.44 -11.21 8.85
CA PRO A 113 4.31 -9.91 9.48
C PRO A 113 4.09 -8.79 8.44
N ILE A 114 3.12 -7.92 8.72
CA ILE A 114 2.76 -6.79 7.87
C ILE A 114 3.04 -5.49 8.63
N VAL A 115 3.78 -4.58 8.01
CA VAL A 115 4.11 -3.26 8.56
C VAL A 115 3.41 -2.20 7.71
N ALA A 116 2.68 -1.30 8.36
CA ALA A 116 2.02 -0.20 7.67
C ALA A 116 3.06 0.75 7.05
N GLY A 117 2.84 1.09 5.79
CA GLY A 117 3.64 2.06 5.04
C GLY A 117 2.78 2.70 3.96
N THR A 118 3.03 3.94 3.57
CA THR A 118 2.12 4.70 2.69
C THR A 118 2.75 5.16 1.40
N ASP A 119 4.08 5.13 1.30
CA ASP A 119 4.82 5.74 0.19
C ASP A 119 4.45 7.23 -0.02
N ALA A 120 4.40 7.99 1.09
CA ALA A 120 4.05 9.41 1.07
C ALA A 120 4.99 10.19 0.15
N GLY A 121 4.40 10.95 -0.79
CA GLY A 121 5.11 11.64 -1.88
C GLY A 121 4.61 11.22 -3.26
N VAL A 122 4.00 10.05 -3.39
CA VAL A 122 3.15 9.72 -4.54
C VAL A 122 2.02 10.74 -4.62
N SER A 123 1.65 11.14 -5.84
CA SER A 123 0.60 12.15 -6.05
C SER A 123 -0.70 11.75 -5.36
N GLY A 124 -1.20 12.60 -4.47
CA GLY A 124 -2.38 12.36 -3.63
C GLY A 124 -2.06 11.77 -2.26
N VAL A 125 -0.91 11.13 -2.06
CA VAL A 125 -0.52 10.52 -0.78
C VAL A 125 0.12 11.55 0.14
N VAL A 126 -0.68 12.12 1.03
CA VAL A 126 -0.25 13.21 1.93
C VAL A 126 0.24 12.63 3.25
N ALA A 127 1.50 12.92 3.60
CA ALA A 127 2.11 12.44 4.85
C ALA A 127 1.26 12.77 6.09
N GLY A 128 1.18 11.84 7.02
CA GLY A 128 0.32 11.92 8.21
C GLY A 128 -1.09 11.39 7.92
N PHE A 129 -1.83 12.00 7.01
CA PHE A 129 -3.19 11.55 6.64
C PHE A 129 -3.19 10.17 6.01
N SER A 130 -2.26 9.93 5.10
CA SER A 130 -2.16 8.64 4.38
C SER A 130 -1.92 7.44 5.28
N LEU A 131 -1.35 7.61 6.47
CA LEU A 131 -1.21 6.50 7.42
C LEU A 131 -2.58 6.05 7.94
N HIS A 132 -3.50 6.98 8.21
CA HIS A 132 -4.87 6.62 8.61
C HIS A 132 -5.60 5.90 7.47
N ASP A 133 -5.41 6.37 6.23
CA ASP A 133 -5.95 5.70 5.05
C ASP A 133 -5.42 4.27 4.92
N GLU A 134 -4.10 4.09 5.07
CA GLU A 134 -3.46 2.76 5.02
C GLU A 134 -4.02 1.81 6.07
N LEU A 135 -4.18 2.27 7.32
CA LEU A 135 -4.79 1.44 8.38
C LEU A 135 -6.22 1.02 8.02
N GLY A 136 -7.00 1.93 7.46
CA GLY A 136 -8.34 1.62 6.95
C GLY A 136 -8.33 0.59 5.82
N LEU A 137 -7.41 0.73 4.88
CA LEU A 137 -7.24 -0.20 3.75
C LEU A 137 -6.76 -1.58 4.22
N LEU A 138 -5.86 -1.64 5.20
CA LEU A 138 -5.44 -2.90 5.81
C LEU A 138 -6.62 -3.65 6.46
N VAL A 139 -7.53 -2.91 7.13
CA VAL A 139 -8.76 -3.50 7.67
C VAL A 139 -9.67 -4.02 6.54
N GLN A 140 -9.84 -3.26 5.47
CA GLN A 140 -10.59 -3.70 4.29
C GLN A 140 -9.96 -4.94 3.64
N ALA A 141 -8.63 -5.06 3.67
CA ALA A 141 -7.91 -6.24 3.19
C ALA A 141 -8.04 -7.46 4.09
N GLY A 142 -8.67 -7.31 5.27
CA GLY A 142 -8.99 -8.43 6.17
C GLY A 142 -8.22 -8.46 7.49
N LEU A 143 -7.39 -7.47 7.80
CA LEU A 143 -6.84 -7.31 9.15
C LEU A 143 -7.95 -6.86 10.12
N THR A 144 -7.83 -7.24 11.37
CA THR A 144 -8.62 -6.59 12.43
C THR A 144 -8.08 -5.17 12.69
N ALA A 145 -8.86 -4.29 13.29
CA ALA A 145 -8.41 -2.96 13.67
C ALA A 145 -7.17 -3.00 14.59
N GLN A 146 -7.12 -3.99 15.49
CA GLN A 146 -5.95 -4.20 16.36
C GLN A 146 -4.70 -4.62 15.57
N GLU A 147 -4.85 -5.53 14.60
CA GLU A 147 -3.73 -5.95 13.75
C GLU A 147 -3.23 -4.79 12.87
N ALA A 148 -4.14 -4.00 12.31
CA ALA A 148 -3.79 -2.81 11.54
C ALA A 148 -3.04 -1.77 12.42
N LEU A 149 -3.52 -1.51 13.65
CA LEU A 149 -2.81 -0.61 14.58
C LEU A 149 -1.44 -1.18 14.97
N ASN A 150 -1.34 -2.47 15.26
CA ASN A 150 -0.07 -3.13 15.57
C ASN A 150 0.91 -3.05 14.39
N SER A 151 0.44 -3.07 13.15
CA SER A 151 1.30 -2.94 11.98
C SER A 151 2.04 -1.59 11.91
N ALA A 152 1.42 -0.53 12.43
CA ALA A 152 2.01 0.81 12.49
C ALA A 152 2.79 1.10 13.79
N THR A 153 2.71 0.22 14.77
CA THR A 153 3.29 0.44 16.11
C THR A 153 4.24 -0.69 16.49
N LEU A 154 3.73 -1.75 17.12
CA LEU A 154 4.54 -2.85 17.65
C LEU A 154 5.34 -3.58 16.58
N LEU A 155 4.72 -3.94 15.45
CA LEU A 155 5.43 -4.66 14.38
C LEU A 155 6.50 -3.77 13.72
N SER A 156 6.22 -2.48 13.56
CA SER A 156 7.22 -1.52 13.09
C SER A 156 8.42 -1.41 14.05
N ALA A 157 8.16 -1.38 15.36
CA ALA A 157 9.21 -1.38 16.37
C ALA A 157 10.01 -2.69 16.40
N GLN A 158 9.35 -3.83 16.24
CA GLN A 158 10.00 -5.15 16.11
C GLN A 158 10.90 -5.22 14.88
N TRP A 159 10.41 -4.72 13.73
CA TRP A 159 11.23 -4.65 12.53
C TRP A 159 12.51 -3.85 12.73
N LEU A 160 12.42 -2.75 13.47
CA LEU A 160 13.56 -1.89 13.80
C LEU A 160 14.42 -2.41 14.96
N GLY A 161 14.00 -3.47 15.67
CA GLY A 161 14.71 -4.01 16.83
C GLY A 161 14.64 -3.14 18.08
N ILE A 162 13.63 -2.27 18.20
CA ILE A 162 13.44 -1.31 19.31
C ILE A 162 12.12 -1.52 20.07
N ASP A 163 11.48 -2.66 19.89
CA ASP A 163 10.18 -3.01 20.49
C ASP A 163 10.19 -3.08 22.03
N LYS A 164 11.37 -3.17 22.63
CA LYS A 164 11.55 -3.06 24.10
C LYS A 164 11.45 -1.62 24.62
N GLN A 165 11.47 -0.63 23.74
CA GLN A 165 11.50 0.79 24.09
C GLN A 165 10.22 1.51 23.63
N ILE A 166 9.65 1.12 22.49
CA ILE A 166 8.48 1.74 21.87
C ILE A 166 7.60 0.68 21.20
N GLY A 167 6.42 1.10 20.72
CA GLY A 167 5.52 0.29 19.90
C GLY A 167 4.37 -0.38 20.64
N SER A 168 4.38 -0.42 21.96
CA SER A 168 3.22 -0.82 22.77
C SER A 168 2.37 0.40 23.13
N ILE A 169 1.06 0.21 23.14
CA ILE A 169 0.06 1.18 23.62
C ILE A 169 -0.60 0.59 24.85
#